data_f9fdef50a857fc704bea57c77cb52c2d
#
_entry.id   f9fdef50a857fc704bea57c77cb52c2d
#
_cell.length_a   1.000
_cell.length_b   1.000
_cell.length_c   1.000
_cell.angle_alpha   90.00
_cell.angle_beta   90.00
_cell.angle_gamma   90.00
#
_symmetry.space_group_name_H-M   'P 1'
#
loop_
_entity.id
_entity.type
_entity.pdbx_description
1 polymer ?
#
loop_
_entity_poly.entity_id
_entity_poly.type
_entity_poly.pdbx_seq_one_letter_code
_entity_poly.pdbx_strand_id
1 'polypeptide(L)'
;MANYKFDLVIIGGGPGGLAAAIYGARSKISTVVIEKSRPGGQIATTEEWENYPGVPHISGQEGMKVWVEHAKKFGAEFVKDNVIDIVDAGDYKIVKGKENTFEAKVVVLAVGAVPRELGVPGEREFRGKGVSYCATCDADFFTELDVVVVGSGDQAIEEGMYLTKFAESVTVIVLHDEGTLDSTPVLKERAFHNPKMKWVWNSTVNAIKGDGIVDTVELKNIKTGQISEMATNGVFFFVGMVPQTDWLKDIVAMDKRGYIIANEMCETNVDGIYAVGDARQKFLRQVVTAAADGAIAATAAEKFIHEEEGFRETVMDQKIPVVVSFWNPTKPSTMDLNTRLEAMMVPYKGKLKLVKIDTYRNIRISRKCEIKDIPAILLYKEGKIAARFDVTIDEVALAAKIAELAL
;
A
#
# COMPACT_ATOMS: atom_id res chain seq x y z
N MET A 1 4.39 -23.82 -14.19
CA MET A 1 4.28 -22.38 -13.93
C MET A 1 3.66 -21.73 -15.17
N ALA A 2 2.53 -21.07 -15.01
CA ALA A 2 1.95 -20.26 -16.09
C ALA A 2 2.58 -18.86 -16.08
N ASN A 3 2.73 -18.28 -17.28
CA ASN A 3 3.20 -16.91 -17.43
C ASN A 3 2.02 -16.05 -17.87
N TYR A 4 1.72 -15.02 -17.07
CA TYR A 4 0.67 -14.07 -17.35
C TYR A 4 1.26 -12.71 -17.69
N LYS A 5 0.51 -11.90 -18.45
CA LYS A 5 0.90 -10.53 -18.78
C LYS A 5 -0.29 -9.60 -18.53
N PHE A 6 -0.06 -8.57 -17.70
CA PHE A 6 -1.04 -7.56 -17.35
C PHE A 6 -0.40 -6.17 -17.33
N ASP A 7 -1.20 -5.15 -17.49
CA ASP A 7 -0.74 -3.78 -17.29
C ASP A 7 -0.59 -3.47 -15.80
N LEU A 8 -1.55 -3.94 -14.98
CA LEU A 8 -1.62 -3.71 -13.55
C LEU A 8 -1.73 -5.04 -12.79
N VAL A 9 -0.71 -5.35 -11.99
CA VAL A 9 -0.71 -6.47 -11.04
C VAL A 9 -0.87 -5.93 -9.63
N ILE A 10 -1.88 -6.42 -8.90
CA ILE A 10 -2.20 -6.04 -7.53
C ILE A 10 -1.91 -7.23 -6.61
N ILE A 11 -1.05 -7.04 -5.61
CA ILE A 11 -0.65 -8.09 -4.67
C ILE A 11 -1.41 -7.91 -3.36
N GLY A 12 -2.39 -8.76 -3.12
CA GLY A 12 -3.30 -8.72 -1.98
C GLY A 12 -4.70 -8.22 -2.33
N GLY A 13 -5.70 -9.00 -1.91
CA GLY A 13 -7.13 -8.76 -2.18
C GLY A 13 -7.88 -8.13 -0.99
N GLY A 14 -7.20 -7.37 -0.12
CA GLY A 14 -7.85 -6.57 0.92
C GLY A 14 -8.50 -5.29 0.35
N PRO A 15 -9.09 -4.43 1.20
CA PRO A 15 -9.82 -3.23 0.75
C PRO A 15 -9.02 -2.32 -0.19
N GLY A 16 -7.73 -2.10 0.10
CA GLY A 16 -6.86 -1.29 -0.77
C GLY A 16 -6.66 -1.92 -2.14
N GLY A 17 -6.40 -3.24 -2.19
CA GLY A 17 -6.22 -3.98 -3.43
C GLY A 17 -7.51 -4.08 -4.25
N LEU A 18 -8.65 -4.32 -3.60
CA LEU A 18 -9.96 -4.37 -4.27
C LEU A 18 -10.36 -3.01 -4.84
N ALA A 19 -10.12 -1.91 -4.11
CA ALA A 19 -10.33 -0.57 -4.63
C ALA A 19 -9.42 -0.27 -5.83
N ALA A 20 -8.13 -0.63 -5.76
CA ALA A 20 -7.22 -0.50 -6.90
C ALA A 20 -7.69 -1.33 -8.10
N ALA A 21 -8.21 -2.54 -7.89
CA ALA A 21 -8.74 -3.40 -8.94
C ALA A 21 -9.98 -2.80 -9.62
N ILE A 22 -10.90 -2.22 -8.83
CA ILE A 22 -12.09 -1.54 -9.36
C ILE A 22 -11.68 -0.37 -10.26
N TYR A 23 -10.79 0.49 -9.78
CA TYR A 23 -10.36 1.68 -10.54
C TYR A 23 -9.53 1.30 -11.77
N GLY A 24 -8.56 0.40 -11.66
CA GLY A 24 -7.74 -0.06 -12.77
C GLY A 24 -8.57 -0.72 -13.87
N ALA A 25 -9.40 -1.69 -13.53
CA ALA A 25 -10.25 -2.36 -14.52
C ALA A 25 -11.30 -1.42 -15.15
N ARG A 26 -11.84 -0.45 -14.38
CA ARG A 26 -12.75 0.57 -14.88
C ARG A 26 -12.09 1.49 -15.91
N SER A 27 -10.80 1.80 -15.74
CA SER A 27 -9.97 2.55 -16.71
C SER A 27 -9.55 1.72 -17.94
N LYS A 28 -10.04 0.47 -18.06
CA LYS A 28 -9.69 -0.45 -19.16
C LYS A 28 -8.24 -0.90 -19.18
N ILE A 29 -7.54 -0.80 -18.08
CA ILE A 29 -6.21 -1.38 -17.88
C ILE A 29 -6.38 -2.87 -17.57
N SER A 30 -5.65 -3.74 -18.25
CA SER A 30 -5.67 -5.17 -17.93
C SER A 30 -5.16 -5.39 -16.51
N THR A 31 -6.05 -5.86 -15.61
CA THR A 31 -5.83 -5.84 -14.17
C THR A 31 -6.01 -7.22 -13.56
N VAL A 32 -5.07 -7.65 -12.75
CA VAL A 32 -5.16 -8.89 -11.95
C VAL A 32 -4.88 -8.64 -10.48
N VAL A 33 -5.66 -9.30 -9.62
CA VAL A 33 -5.41 -9.38 -8.18
C VAL A 33 -4.85 -10.76 -7.85
N ILE A 34 -3.66 -10.80 -7.26
CA ILE A 34 -3.05 -12.03 -6.75
C ILE A 34 -3.30 -12.09 -5.25
N GLU A 35 -4.01 -13.13 -4.80
CA GLU A 35 -4.35 -13.31 -3.38
C GLU A 35 -4.00 -14.74 -2.93
N LYS A 36 -3.30 -14.82 -1.80
CA LYS A 36 -2.85 -16.12 -1.24
C LYS A 36 -3.98 -16.97 -0.65
N SER A 37 -5.06 -16.32 -0.23
CA SER A 37 -6.22 -16.98 0.41
C SER A 37 -7.54 -16.58 -0.24
N ARG A 38 -8.51 -16.13 0.54
CA ARG A 38 -9.75 -15.53 0.04
C ARG A 38 -9.58 -14.00 0.00
N PRO A 39 -10.03 -13.34 -1.08
CA PRO A 39 -10.09 -11.88 -1.11
C PRO A 39 -10.97 -11.31 0.01
N GLY A 40 -10.56 -10.15 0.53
CA GLY A 40 -11.27 -9.42 1.58
C GLY A 40 -10.33 -8.85 2.65
N GLY A 41 -9.18 -9.51 2.89
CA GLY A 41 -8.22 -9.08 3.92
C GLY A 41 -8.79 -9.21 5.34
N GLN A 42 -8.24 -8.44 6.28
CA GLN A 42 -8.60 -8.53 7.71
C GLN A 42 -10.08 -8.22 7.97
N ILE A 43 -10.66 -7.24 7.28
CA ILE A 43 -12.07 -6.86 7.49
C ILE A 43 -13.04 -7.98 7.16
N ALA A 44 -12.69 -8.94 6.30
CA ALA A 44 -13.56 -10.07 5.99
C ALA A 44 -13.78 -11.02 7.17
N THR A 45 -13.02 -10.89 8.27
CA THR A 45 -13.20 -11.65 9.51
C THR A 45 -14.05 -10.91 10.55
N THR A 46 -14.45 -9.67 10.28
CA THR A 46 -15.24 -8.81 11.18
C THR A 46 -16.72 -9.06 10.97
N GLU A 47 -17.46 -9.31 12.02
CA GLU A 47 -18.91 -9.55 11.96
C GLU A 47 -19.69 -8.27 11.70
N GLU A 48 -19.30 -7.16 12.33
CA GLU A 48 -19.94 -5.86 12.18
C GLU A 48 -18.98 -4.81 11.60
N TRP A 49 -19.39 -4.20 10.51
CA TRP A 49 -18.67 -3.12 9.85
C TRP A 49 -19.58 -1.90 9.68
N GLU A 50 -19.38 -0.88 10.50
CA GLU A 50 -20.27 0.29 10.64
C GLU A 50 -19.59 1.62 10.31
N ASN A 51 -18.26 1.65 10.22
CA ASN A 51 -17.48 2.88 10.09
C ASN A 51 -17.07 3.21 8.65
N TYR A 52 -17.77 2.65 7.65
CA TYR A 52 -17.56 3.00 6.24
C TYR A 52 -18.68 3.94 5.77
N PRO A 53 -18.34 5.18 5.31
CA PRO A 53 -19.35 6.14 4.88
C PRO A 53 -20.27 5.57 3.78
N GLY A 54 -21.57 5.68 3.98
CA GLY A 54 -22.58 5.16 3.05
C GLY A 54 -22.96 3.69 3.27
N VAL A 55 -22.33 2.99 4.22
CA VAL A 55 -22.69 1.63 4.64
C VAL A 55 -22.95 1.66 6.14
N PRO A 56 -24.23 1.79 6.57
CA PRO A 56 -24.57 1.92 8.00
C PRO A 56 -24.23 0.68 8.82
N HIS A 57 -24.43 -0.51 8.22
CA HIS A 57 -24.15 -1.80 8.84
C HIS A 57 -24.08 -2.89 7.78
N ILE A 58 -23.03 -3.71 7.82
CA ILE A 58 -22.84 -4.91 7.01
C ILE A 58 -21.78 -5.80 7.67
N SER A 59 -21.82 -7.11 7.45
CA SER A 59 -20.69 -7.95 7.84
C SER A 59 -19.48 -7.69 6.92
N GLY A 60 -18.27 -7.79 7.48
CA GLY A 60 -17.06 -7.62 6.68
C GLY A 60 -16.98 -8.59 5.51
N GLN A 61 -17.44 -9.85 5.71
CA GLN A 61 -17.49 -10.87 4.67
C GLN A 61 -18.40 -10.47 3.50
N GLU A 62 -19.63 -10.03 3.79
CA GLU A 62 -20.59 -9.60 2.78
C GLU A 62 -20.12 -8.36 2.04
N GLY A 63 -19.63 -7.35 2.77
CA GLY A 63 -19.07 -6.14 2.19
C GLY A 63 -17.93 -6.43 1.22
N MET A 64 -16.98 -7.28 1.60
CA MET A 64 -15.86 -7.63 0.73
C MET A 64 -16.29 -8.48 -0.46
N LYS A 65 -17.30 -9.33 -0.33
CA LYS A 65 -17.90 -10.05 -1.46
C LYS A 65 -18.44 -9.08 -2.49
N VAL A 66 -19.16 -8.04 -2.06
CA VAL A 66 -19.69 -6.99 -2.96
C VAL A 66 -18.52 -6.31 -3.71
N TRP A 67 -17.41 -6.00 -3.04
CA TRP A 67 -16.27 -5.35 -3.69
C TRP A 67 -15.56 -6.27 -4.70
N VAL A 68 -15.43 -7.55 -4.41
CA VAL A 68 -14.88 -8.54 -5.34
C VAL A 68 -15.74 -8.62 -6.61
N GLU A 69 -17.06 -8.75 -6.46
CA GLU A 69 -17.98 -8.79 -7.61
C GLU A 69 -17.97 -7.47 -8.39
N HIS A 70 -17.81 -6.34 -7.70
CA HIS A 70 -17.67 -5.03 -8.33
C HIS A 70 -16.39 -4.95 -9.20
N ALA A 71 -15.24 -5.41 -8.68
CA ALA A 71 -14.00 -5.47 -9.47
C ALA A 71 -14.13 -6.38 -10.69
N LYS A 72 -14.69 -7.58 -10.52
CA LYS A 72 -14.95 -8.54 -11.61
C LYS A 72 -15.88 -7.97 -12.68
N LYS A 73 -16.92 -7.23 -12.28
CA LYS A 73 -17.86 -6.57 -13.22
C LYS A 73 -17.14 -5.65 -14.20
N PHE A 74 -16.05 -5.01 -13.79
CA PHE A 74 -15.22 -4.18 -14.68
C PHE A 74 -14.14 -4.95 -15.43
N GLY A 75 -13.97 -6.24 -15.15
CA GLY A 75 -13.03 -7.13 -15.85
C GLY A 75 -11.72 -7.39 -15.10
N ALA A 76 -11.65 -7.08 -13.79
CA ALA A 76 -10.49 -7.49 -12.99
C ALA A 76 -10.45 -9.01 -12.85
N GLU A 77 -9.29 -9.60 -13.09
CA GLU A 77 -9.03 -11.03 -12.89
C GLU A 77 -8.53 -11.30 -11.47
N PHE A 78 -8.74 -12.53 -10.99
CA PHE A 78 -8.29 -12.97 -9.68
C PHE A 78 -7.53 -14.28 -9.80
N VAL A 79 -6.30 -14.30 -9.32
CA VAL A 79 -5.45 -15.49 -9.30
C VAL A 79 -5.08 -15.82 -7.86
N LYS A 80 -5.33 -17.07 -7.46
CA LYS A 80 -4.87 -17.57 -6.17
C LYS A 80 -3.41 -17.98 -6.28
N ASP A 81 -2.53 -17.20 -5.66
CA ASP A 81 -1.10 -17.50 -5.56
C ASP A 81 -0.49 -16.73 -4.38
N ASN A 82 0.67 -17.17 -3.92
CA ASN A 82 1.45 -16.48 -2.90
C ASN A 82 2.68 -15.85 -3.52
N VAL A 83 2.68 -14.54 -3.69
CA VAL A 83 3.83 -13.80 -4.23
C VAL A 83 5.00 -13.85 -3.25
N ILE A 84 6.19 -14.13 -3.79
CA ILE A 84 7.42 -14.31 -3.01
C ILE A 84 8.56 -13.36 -3.44
N ASP A 85 8.46 -12.77 -4.64
CA ASP A 85 9.52 -11.89 -5.16
C ASP A 85 8.98 -10.96 -6.25
N ILE A 86 9.64 -9.80 -6.43
CA ILE A 86 9.42 -8.86 -7.53
C ILE A 86 10.78 -8.45 -8.07
N VAL A 87 10.97 -8.61 -9.38
CA VAL A 87 12.17 -8.16 -10.09
C VAL A 87 11.83 -6.96 -10.95
N ASP A 88 12.56 -5.88 -10.79
CA ASP A 88 12.50 -4.74 -11.68
C ASP A 88 13.32 -5.03 -12.94
N ALA A 89 12.65 -5.18 -14.07
CA ALA A 89 13.28 -5.41 -15.39
C ALA A 89 13.37 -4.10 -16.22
N GLY A 90 13.19 -2.94 -15.58
CA GLY A 90 13.20 -1.62 -16.21
C GLY A 90 11.82 -1.26 -16.75
N ASP A 91 11.54 -1.60 -18.00
CA ASP A 91 10.26 -1.26 -18.66
C ASP A 91 9.05 -2.03 -18.11
N TYR A 92 9.27 -3.11 -17.40
CA TYR A 92 8.25 -3.93 -16.75
C TYR A 92 8.77 -4.57 -15.47
N LYS A 93 7.86 -5.08 -14.65
CA LYS A 93 8.14 -5.81 -13.43
C LYS A 93 7.81 -7.29 -13.60
N ILE A 94 8.60 -8.16 -13.01
CA ILE A 94 8.33 -9.61 -12.97
C ILE A 94 7.91 -9.95 -11.54
N VAL A 95 6.63 -10.24 -11.35
CA VAL A 95 6.07 -10.68 -10.07
C VAL A 95 6.09 -12.20 -10.02
N LYS A 96 6.82 -12.78 -9.06
CA LYS A 96 6.97 -14.23 -8.89
C LYS A 96 6.07 -14.73 -7.77
N GLY A 97 5.08 -15.53 -8.11
CA GLY A 97 4.32 -16.33 -7.17
C GLY A 97 4.99 -17.69 -6.94
N LYS A 98 4.45 -18.47 -6.01
CA LYS A 98 4.88 -19.87 -5.81
C LYS A 98 4.55 -20.77 -6.99
N GLU A 99 3.46 -20.50 -7.68
CA GLU A 99 2.93 -21.32 -8.77
C GLU A 99 3.09 -20.65 -10.14
N ASN A 100 3.01 -19.32 -10.20
CA ASN A 100 2.94 -18.57 -11.45
C ASN A 100 3.90 -17.36 -11.46
N THR A 101 4.15 -16.85 -12.68
CA THR A 101 4.91 -15.62 -12.91
C THR A 101 4.04 -14.64 -13.69
N PHE A 102 4.14 -13.34 -13.32
CA PHE A 102 3.35 -12.28 -13.92
C PHE A 102 4.28 -11.17 -14.41
N GLU A 103 4.18 -10.82 -15.68
CA GLU A 103 4.79 -9.61 -16.24
C GLU A 103 3.79 -8.45 -16.06
N ALA A 104 4.24 -7.33 -15.49
CA ALA A 104 3.42 -6.17 -15.18
C ALA A 104 4.10 -4.87 -15.60
N LYS A 105 3.37 -3.92 -16.17
CA LYS A 105 3.87 -2.54 -16.32
C LYS A 105 3.93 -1.83 -14.97
N VAL A 106 2.93 -2.08 -14.13
CA VAL A 106 2.79 -1.49 -12.78
C VAL A 106 2.39 -2.55 -11.77
N VAL A 107 2.92 -2.42 -10.55
CA VAL A 107 2.58 -3.27 -9.41
C VAL A 107 2.02 -2.42 -8.26
N VAL A 108 0.90 -2.85 -7.68
CA VAL A 108 0.33 -2.28 -6.44
C VAL A 108 0.51 -3.27 -5.30
N LEU A 109 1.25 -2.86 -4.28
CA LEU A 109 1.49 -3.61 -3.05
C LEU A 109 0.35 -3.34 -2.05
N ALA A 110 -0.60 -4.27 -1.96
CA ALA A 110 -1.75 -4.23 -1.06
C ALA A 110 -1.69 -5.34 0.00
N VAL A 111 -0.47 -5.67 0.44
CA VAL A 111 -0.17 -6.85 1.28
C VAL A 111 -0.68 -6.72 2.72
N GLY A 112 -1.06 -5.52 3.16
CA GLY A 112 -1.69 -5.26 4.45
C GLY A 112 -0.78 -5.45 5.67
N ALA A 113 -1.41 -5.51 6.84
CA ALA A 113 -0.78 -5.79 8.13
C ALA A 113 -1.62 -6.79 8.91
N VAL A 114 -1.01 -7.48 9.86
CA VAL A 114 -1.66 -8.45 10.75
C VAL A 114 -1.43 -8.07 12.21
N PRO A 115 -2.32 -8.45 13.13
CA PRO A 115 -2.08 -8.28 14.57
C PRO A 115 -0.74 -8.91 14.98
N ARG A 116 -0.04 -8.24 15.88
CA ARG A 116 1.18 -8.75 16.48
C ARG A 116 0.82 -9.85 17.48
N GLU A 117 1.43 -11.01 17.34
CA GLU A 117 1.39 -12.07 18.34
C GLU A 117 2.51 -11.85 19.37
N LEU A 118 2.25 -12.07 20.65
CA LEU A 118 3.28 -12.08 21.69
C LEU A 118 4.09 -13.37 21.69
N GLY A 119 3.53 -14.45 21.13
CA GLY A 119 4.15 -15.77 21.07
C GLY A 119 4.15 -16.51 22.41
N VAL A 120 3.26 -16.14 23.33
CA VAL A 120 3.14 -16.79 24.63
C VAL A 120 2.46 -18.16 24.53
N PRO A 121 2.77 -19.13 25.41
CA PRO A 121 2.08 -20.40 25.46
C PRO A 121 0.56 -20.21 25.53
N GLY A 122 -0.19 -21.00 24.74
CA GLY A 122 -1.65 -20.94 24.67
C GLY A 122 -2.20 -19.89 23.68
N GLU A 123 -1.45 -18.86 23.29
CA GLU A 123 -1.96 -17.78 22.42
C GLU A 123 -2.51 -18.31 21.08
N ARG A 124 -1.75 -19.19 20.40
CA ARG A 124 -2.18 -19.78 19.12
C ARG A 124 -3.19 -20.91 19.30
N GLU A 125 -3.04 -21.69 20.37
CA GLU A 125 -3.88 -22.85 20.67
C GLU A 125 -5.35 -22.44 20.90
N PHE A 126 -5.52 -21.34 21.66
CA PHE A 126 -6.83 -20.82 22.03
C PHE A 126 -7.36 -19.74 21.08
N ARG A 127 -6.71 -19.47 19.95
CA ARG A 127 -7.21 -18.53 18.95
C ARG A 127 -8.58 -18.97 18.41
N GLY A 128 -9.60 -18.10 18.55
CA GLY A 128 -11.00 -18.43 18.28
C GLY A 128 -11.67 -19.34 19.32
N LYS A 129 -10.98 -19.56 20.45
CA LYS A 129 -11.48 -20.33 21.60
C LYS A 129 -11.24 -19.56 22.91
N GLY A 130 -11.43 -18.26 22.87
CA GLY A 130 -11.19 -17.34 23.96
C GLY A 130 -10.02 -16.38 23.74
N VAL A 131 -9.12 -16.62 22.77
CA VAL A 131 -8.11 -15.64 22.34
C VAL A 131 -8.57 -14.93 21.07
N SER A 132 -8.61 -13.61 21.11
CA SER A 132 -9.01 -12.76 19.99
C SER A 132 -8.04 -11.58 19.76
N TYR A 133 -8.11 -10.99 18.55
CA TYR A 133 -7.39 -9.79 18.13
C TYR A 133 -8.34 -8.70 17.56
N CYS A 134 -9.67 -8.88 17.77
CA CYS A 134 -10.69 -8.01 17.25
C CYS A 134 -11.89 -7.99 18.21
N ALA A 135 -12.07 -6.90 18.96
CA ALA A 135 -13.20 -6.80 19.87
C ALA A 135 -14.52 -6.71 19.12
N THR A 136 -14.58 -5.91 18.05
CA THR A 136 -15.80 -5.76 17.24
C THR A 136 -16.25 -7.05 16.55
N CYS A 137 -15.32 -8.01 16.35
CA CYS A 137 -15.64 -9.31 15.75
C CYS A 137 -16.24 -10.31 16.78
N ASP A 138 -15.78 -10.25 18.02
CA ASP A 138 -15.94 -11.36 18.95
C ASP A 138 -16.63 -10.94 20.28
N ALA A 139 -16.95 -9.65 20.47
CA ALA A 139 -17.49 -9.14 21.75
C ALA A 139 -18.77 -9.87 22.20
N ASP A 140 -19.66 -10.19 21.26
CA ASP A 140 -20.92 -10.89 21.54
C ASP A 140 -20.74 -12.22 22.25
N PHE A 141 -19.68 -12.98 21.92
CA PHE A 141 -19.36 -14.26 22.55
C PHE A 141 -18.98 -14.13 24.02
N PHE A 142 -18.67 -12.90 24.48
CA PHE A 142 -18.24 -12.62 25.84
C PHE A 142 -19.27 -11.80 26.63
N THR A 143 -20.55 -11.84 26.22
CA THR A 143 -21.64 -11.17 26.93
C THR A 143 -21.76 -11.72 28.35
N GLU A 144 -21.75 -10.79 29.36
CA GLU A 144 -21.80 -11.09 30.81
C GLU A 144 -20.62 -11.96 31.31
N LEU A 145 -19.48 -11.96 30.57
CA LEU A 145 -18.27 -12.67 30.94
C LEU A 145 -17.13 -11.71 31.27
N ASP A 146 -16.15 -12.18 32.04
CA ASP A 146 -14.93 -11.43 32.35
C ASP A 146 -13.89 -11.62 31.24
N VAL A 147 -13.36 -10.52 30.70
CA VAL A 147 -12.34 -10.57 29.66
C VAL A 147 -11.11 -9.74 30.02
N VAL A 148 -10.00 -10.10 29.41
CA VAL A 148 -8.71 -9.43 29.52
C VAL A 148 -8.36 -8.74 28.19
N VAL A 149 -7.89 -7.50 28.29
CA VAL A 149 -7.29 -6.75 27.17
C VAL A 149 -5.80 -6.59 27.45
N VAL A 150 -4.97 -6.93 26.48
CA VAL A 150 -3.52 -6.80 26.56
C VAL A 150 -3.07 -5.65 25.66
N GLY A 151 -2.53 -4.58 26.27
CA GLY A 151 -2.08 -3.38 25.59
C GLY A 151 -2.53 -2.09 26.27
N SER A 152 -1.91 -0.94 25.95
CA SER A 152 -2.15 0.35 26.59
C SER A 152 -2.25 1.52 25.62
N GLY A 153 -2.14 1.28 24.31
CA GLY A 153 -2.30 2.29 23.26
C GLY A 153 -3.76 2.59 22.93
N ASP A 154 -3.99 3.58 22.06
CA ASP A 154 -5.35 4.03 21.68
C ASP A 154 -6.25 2.85 21.26
N GLN A 155 -5.77 1.95 20.40
CA GLN A 155 -6.54 0.79 19.96
C GLN A 155 -6.96 -0.10 21.14
N ALA A 156 -6.03 -0.42 22.05
CA ALA A 156 -6.34 -1.28 23.21
C ALA A 156 -7.42 -0.66 24.12
N ILE A 157 -7.36 0.65 24.30
CA ILE A 157 -8.29 1.37 25.16
C ILE A 157 -9.66 1.55 24.49
N GLU A 158 -9.71 1.88 23.19
CA GLU A 158 -10.97 1.97 22.43
C GLU A 158 -11.70 0.64 22.39
N GLU A 159 -10.99 -0.43 21.98
CA GLU A 159 -11.52 -1.78 21.90
C GLU A 159 -11.90 -2.34 23.29
N GLY A 160 -11.10 -2.01 24.31
CA GLY A 160 -11.43 -2.35 25.70
C GLY A 160 -12.72 -1.67 26.18
N MET A 161 -12.90 -0.40 25.89
CA MET A 161 -14.17 0.30 26.18
C MET A 161 -15.35 -0.26 25.36
N TYR A 162 -15.11 -0.66 24.12
CA TYR A 162 -16.14 -1.31 23.32
C TYR A 162 -16.60 -2.63 23.95
N LEU A 163 -15.66 -3.48 24.40
CA LEU A 163 -15.96 -4.72 25.11
C LEU A 163 -16.82 -4.51 26.36
N THR A 164 -16.71 -3.38 27.06
CA THR A 164 -17.54 -3.12 28.25
C THR A 164 -19.04 -2.99 27.95
N LYS A 165 -19.43 -2.85 26.69
CA LYS A 165 -20.85 -2.87 26.30
C LYS A 165 -21.46 -4.26 26.43
N PHE A 166 -20.65 -5.31 26.36
CA PHE A 166 -21.04 -6.71 26.35
C PHE A 166 -20.56 -7.42 27.62
N ALA A 167 -19.29 -7.37 27.91
CA ALA A 167 -18.64 -8.05 29.02
C ALA A 167 -19.12 -7.57 30.38
N GLU A 168 -19.07 -8.43 31.39
CA GLU A 168 -19.29 -8.07 32.79
C GLU A 168 -18.16 -7.15 33.29
N SER A 169 -16.90 -7.52 33.02
CA SER A 169 -15.75 -6.66 33.28
C SER A 169 -14.63 -6.85 32.25
N VAL A 170 -13.83 -5.78 32.07
CA VAL A 170 -12.67 -5.77 31.18
C VAL A 170 -11.43 -5.42 31.99
N THR A 171 -10.52 -6.37 32.15
CA THR A 171 -9.25 -6.13 32.85
C THR A 171 -8.14 -5.86 31.85
N VAL A 172 -7.58 -4.64 31.89
CA VAL A 172 -6.49 -4.23 31.01
C VAL A 172 -5.14 -4.55 31.64
N ILE A 173 -4.32 -5.31 30.92
CA ILE A 173 -2.95 -5.67 31.32
C ILE A 173 -2.00 -4.64 30.72
N VAL A 174 -1.32 -3.90 31.58
CA VAL A 174 -0.51 -2.74 31.22
C VAL A 174 0.93 -2.94 31.64
N LEU A 175 1.87 -2.72 30.71
CA LEU A 175 3.32 -2.80 30.97
C LEU A 175 3.84 -1.66 31.86
N HIS A 176 3.14 -0.52 31.90
CA HIS A 176 3.58 0.68 32.57
C HIS A 176 3.15 0.75 34.04
N ASP A 177 3.69 1.75 34.73
CA ASP A 177 3.30 2.09 36.09
C ASP A 177 1.85 2.54 36.18
N GLU A 178 1.27 2.40 37.37
CA GLU A 178 -0.09 2.81 37.65
C GLU A 178 -0.40 4.23 37.13
N GLY A 179 -1.51 4.34 36.47
CA GLY A 179 -1.96 5.59 35.84
C GLY A 179 -1.25 5.97 34.53
N THR A 180 -0.33 5.16 34.00
CA THR A 180 0.38 5.44 32.74
C THR A 180 -0.14 4.56 31.61
N LEU A 181 -0.67 5.17 30.55
CA LEU A 181 -1.12 4.53 29.31
C LEU A 181 -0.46 5.22 28.11
N ASP A 182 -0.24 4.47 27.03
CA ASP A 182 0.24 4.99 25.74
C ASP A 182 -0.88 5.63 24.90
N SER A 183 -2.11 5.64 25.43
CA SER A 183 -3.28 6.21 24.78
C SER A 183 -3.35 7.72 24.93
N THR A 184 -4.14 8.35 24.04
CA THR A 184 -4.42 9.80 24.09
C THR A 184 -5.11 10.18 25.40
N PRO A 185 -4.88 11.42 25.92
CA PRO A 185 -5.44 11.85 27.20
C PRO A 185 -6.97 11.70 27.31
N VAL A 186 -7.70 11.96 26.22
CA VAL A 186 -9.17 11.85 26.19
C VAL A 186 -9.64 10.40 26.36
N LEU A 187 -8.98 9.44 25.70
CA LEU A 187 -9.29 8.02 25.83
C LEU A 187 -8.95 7.50 27.23
N LYS A 188 -7.78 7.89 27.73
CA LYS A 188 -7.32 7.56 29.08
C LYS A 188 -8.33 8.01 30.14
N GLU A 189 -8.78 9.27 30.08
CA GLU A 189 -9.77 9.81 31.01
C GLU A 189 -11.09 9.04 30.97
N ARG A 190 -11.62 8.78 29.78
CA ARG A 190 -12.85 8.00 29.60
C ARG A 190 -12.72 6.58 30.15
N ALA A 191 -11.60 5.93 29.88
CA ALA A 191 -11.35 4.56 30.32
C ALA A 191 -11.27 4.46 31.84
N PHE A 192 -10.61 5.40 32.52
CA PHE A 192 -10.53 5.44 33.97
C PHE A 192 -11.87 5.74 34.65
N HIS A 193 -12.79 6.42 34.00
CA HIS A 193 -14.14 6.64 34.49
C HIS A 193 -15.13 5.50 34.20
N ASN A 194 -14.73 4.50 33.41
CA ASN A 194 -15.58 3.38 33.08
C ASN A 194 -15.56 2.34 34.23
N PRO A 195 -16.69 2.09 34.93
CA PRO A 195 -16.72 1.21 36.10
C PRO A 195 -16.49 -0.26 35.82
N LYS A 196 -16.65 -0.68 34.55
CA LYS A 196 -16.38 -2.05 34.12
C LYS A 196 -14.92 -2.28 33.76
N MET A 197 -14.09 -1.23 33.62
CA MET A 197 -12.66 -1.37 33.34
C MET A 197 -11.84 -1.52 34.62
N LYS A 198 -11.04 -2.55 34.66
CA LYS A 198 -10.08 -2.87 35.73
C LYS A 198 -8.66 -2.84 35.19
N TRP A 199 -7.66 -2.72 36.04
CA TRP A 199 -6.27 -2.48 35.64
C TRP A 199 -5.31 -3.40 36.38
N VAL A 200 -4.39 -4.04 35.63
CA VAL A 200 -3.24 -4.75 36.17
C VAL A 200 -1.97 -4.11 35.60
N TRP A 201 -1.29 -3.39 36.46
CA TRP A 201 -0.12 -2.57 36.10
C TRP A 201 1.19 -3.36 36.19
N ASN A 202 2.22 -2.86 35.47
CA ASN A 202 3.55 -3.46 35.46
C ASN A 202 3.54 -4.94 35.09
N SER A 203 2.63 -5.35 34.24
CA SER A 203 2.39 -6.78 33.97
C SER A 203 2.27 -7.08 32.49
N THR A 204 2.62 -8.31 32.14
CA THR A 204 2.42 -8.89 30.80
C THR A 204 1.82 -10.29 30.93
N VAL A 205 1.22 -10.77 29.84
CA VAL A 205 0.78 -12.18 29.76
C VAL A 205 2.01 -13.07 29.65
N ASN A 206 2.07 -14.13 30.45
CA ASN A 206 3.10 -15.13 30.44
C ASN A 206 2.62 -16.44 29.78
N ALA A 207 1.37 -16.83 30.01
CA ALA A 207 0.72 -17.97 29.37
C ALA A 207 -0.81 -17.82 29.41
N ILE A 208 -1.50 -18.52 28.53
CA ILE A 208 -2.96 -18.66 28.49
C ILE A 208 -3.26 -20.14 28.71
N LYS A 209 -4.23 -20.42 29.57
CA LYS A 209 -4.59 -21.76 29.98
C LYS A 209 -6.10 -22.00 29.83
N GLY A 210 -6.51 -23.26 29.75
CA GLY A 210 -7.91 -23.65 29.66
C GLY A 210 -8.08 -25.12 29.30
N ASP A 211 -9.31 -25.62 29.43
CA ASP A 211 -9.70 -26.93 28.94
C ASP A 211 -10.61 -26.81 27.72
N GLY A 212 -9.99 -26.77 26.55
CA GLY A 212 -10.67 -26.60 25.26
C GLY A 212 -11.02 -25.14 24.91
N ILE A 213 -11.28 -24.29 25.90
CA ILE A 213 -11.49 -22.85 25.82
C ILE A 213 -10.65 -22.13 26.89
N VAL A 214 -10.43 -20.82 26.76
CA VAL A 214 -9.72 -20.05 27.80
C VAL A 214 -10.52 -20.01 29.09
N ASP A 215 -9.84 -20.28 30.22
CA ASP A 215 -10.38 -20.10 31.56
C ASP A 215 -9.45 -19.32 32.49
N THR A 216 -8.16 -19.25 32.19
CA THR A 216 -7.14 -18.63 33.03
C THR A 216 -6.06 -17.95 32.18
N VAL A 217 -5.63 -16.77 32.60
CA VAL A 217 -4.43 -16.12 32.11
C VAL A 217 -3.36 -16.06 33.20
N GLU A 218 -2.15 -16.49 32.88
CA GLU A 218 -0.99 -16.34 33.73
C GLU A 218 -0.28 -15.04 33.43
N LEU A 219 -0.11 -14.22 34.44
CA LEU A 219 0.49 -12.88 34.34
C LEU A 219 1.86 -12.87 35.01
N LYS A 220 2.78 -12.13 34.42
CA LYS A 220 4.12 -11.86 35.00
C LYS A 220 4.24 -10.37 35.29
N ASN A 221 4.48 -10.03 36.56
CA ASN A 221 4.87 -8.66 36.91
C ASN A 221 6.31 -8.41 36.43
N ILE A 222 6.49 -7.41 35.59
CA ILE A 222 7.78 -7.12 34.95
C ILE A 222 8.83 -6.49 35.89
N LYS A 223 8.39 -5.92 37.01
CA LYS A 223 9.29 -5.32 38.03
C LYS A 223 9.77 -6.34 39.05
N THR A 224 8.87 -7.17 39.53
CA THR A 224 9.17 -8.13 40.61
C THR A 224 9.51 -9.53 40.09
N GLY A 225 9.13 -9.84 38.84
CA GLY A 225 9.21 -11.20 38.29
C GLY A 225 8.14 -12.15 38.81
N GLN A 226 7.26 -11.71 39.71
CA GLN A 226 6.21 -12.54 40.29
C GLN A 226 5.23 -13.01 39.24
N ILE A 227 4.89 -14.28 39.29
CA ILE A 227 3.85 -14.92 38.47
C ILE A 227 2.56 -15.01 39.32
N SER A 228 1.44 -14.68 38.68
CA SER A 228 0.10 -14.83 39.24
C SER A 228 -0.88 -15.32 38.20
N GLU A 229 -1.93 -16.00 38.63
CA GLU A 229 -3.02 -16.44 37.75
C GLU A 229 -4.26 -15.61 37.98
N MET A 230 -5.02 -15.39 36.94
CA MET A 230 -6.30 -14.69 36.96
C MET A 230 -7.30 -15.43 36.06
N ALA A 231 -8.46 -15.77 36.64
CA ALA A 231 -9.56 -16.33 35.86
C ALA A 231 -10.07 -15.34 34.84
N THR A 232 -10.36 -15.79 33.63
CA THR A 232 -10.93 -15.01 32.54
C THR A 232 -11.56 -15.91 31.51
N ASN A 233 -12.58 -15.43 30.81
CA ASN A 233 -13.22 -16.17 29.72
C ASN A 233 -12.64 -15.82 28.35
N GLY A 234 -11.90 -14.70 28.24
CA GLY A 234 -11.30 -14.28 27.00
C GLY A 234 -10.10 -13.36 27.16
N VAL A 235 -9.18 -13.41 26.20
CA VAL A 235 -7.98 -12.58 26.14
C VAL A 235 -7.90 -11.91 24.77
N PHE A 236 -7.96 -10.58 24.75
CA PHE A 236 -7.89 -9.75 23.57
C PHE A 236 -6.52 -9.06 23.47
N PHE A 237 -5.81 -9.29 22.36
CA PHE A 237 -4.48 -8.71 22.15
C PHE A 237 -4.53 -7.49 21.25
N PHE A 238 -4.15 -6.32 21.76
CA PHE A 238 -4.00 -5.06 21.03
C PHE A 238 -2.60 -4.49 21.24
N VAL A 239 -1.60 -5.28 20.87
CA VAL A 239 -0.16 -4.96 21.06
C VAL A 239 0.51 -4.47 19.79
N GLY A 240 -0.27 -3.95 18.87
CA GLY A 240 0.14 -3.36 17.60
C GLY A 240 -0.06 -4.28 16.39
N MET A 241 0.32 -3.76 15.23
CA MET A 241 0.20 -4.44 13.93
C MET A 241 1.58 -4.66 13.33
N VAL A 242 1.73 -5.73 12.57
CA VAL A 242 2.94 -6.08 11.81
C VAL A 242 2.62 -6.04 10.32
N PRO A 243 3.23 -5.14 9.55
CA PRO A 243 3.05 -5.12 8.10
C PRO A 243 3.60 -6.40 7.46
N GLN A 244 2.93 -6.90 6.43
CA GLN A 244 3.31 -8.15 5.74
C GLN A 244 4.35 -7.86 4.64
N THR A 245 5.44 -7.19 5.00
CA THR A 245 6.39 -6.54 4.07
C THR A 245 7.82 -7.07 4.14
N ASP A 246 8.15 -8.00 5.04
CA ASP A 246 9.52 -8.47 5.25
C ASP A 246 10.22 -8.95 3.96
N TRP A 247 9.49 -9.57 3.05
CA TRP A 247 9.99 -10.05 1.77
C TRP A 247 10.23 -8.92 0.74
N LEU A 248 9.77 -7.69 1.03
CA LEU A 248 9.92 -6.51 0.18
C LEU A 248 11.08 -5.59 0.59
N LYS A 249 11.82 -5.93 1.64
CA LYS A 249 12.85 -5.06 2.27
C LYS A 249 13.96 -4.63 1.31
N ASP A 250 14.30 -5.47 0.34
CA ASP A 250 15.34 -5.20 -0.65
C ASP A 250 14.77 -4.62 -1.96
N ILE A 251 13.45 -4.42 -2.03
CA ILE A 251 12.73 -3.95 -3.22
C ILE A 251 12.27 -2.50 -3.04
N VAL A 252 11.65 -2.16 -1.90
CA VAL A 252 11.11 -0.82 -1.64
C VAL A 252 11.57 -0.27 -0.30
N ALA A 253 11.64 1.06 -0.19
CA ALA A 253 12.02 1.72 1.05
C ALA A 253 10.96 1.55 2.15
N MET A 254 11.41 1.30 3.37
CA MET A 254 10.55 1.09 4.54
C MET A 254 10.98 1.93 5.73
N ASP A 255 10.06 2.19 6.64
CA ASP A 255 10.36 2.77 7.94
C ASP A 255 10.94 1.71 8.91
N LYS A 256 11.37 2.16 10.10
CA LYS A 256 11.97 1.27 11.14
C LYS A 256 11.01 0.18 11.65
N ARG A 257 9.71 0.30 11.38
CA ARG A 257 8.67 -0.67 11.77
C ARG A 257 8.27 -1.59 10.62
N GLY A 258 8.91 -1.45 9.46
CA GLY A 258 8.63 -2.26 8.27
C GLY A 258 7.49 -1.74 7.38
N TYR A 259 6.90 -0.58 7.67
CA TYR A 259 5.88 0.00 6.79
C TYR A 259 6.52 0.62 5.55
N ILE A 260 5.94 0.38 4.38
CA ILE A 260 6.43 0.91 3.10
C ILE A 260 6.28 2.43 3.09
N ILE A 261 7.36 3.14 2.74
CA ILE A 261 7.35 4.59 2.55
C ILE A 261 6.80 4.87 1.15
N ALA A 262 5.69 5.61 1.10
CA ALA A 262 5.06 6.04 -0.14
C ALA A 262 4.54 7.48 0.00
N ASN A 263 4.54 8.21 -1.13
CA ASN A 263 4.05 9.59 -1.18
C ASN A 263 2.51 9.67 -1.20
N GLU A 264 1.95 10.87 -1.37
CA GLU A 264 0.50 11.10 -1.43
C GLU A 264 -0.19 10.40 -2.62
N MET A 265 0.56 10.15 -3.70
CA MET A 265 0.09 9.37 -4.86
C MET A 265 0.28 7.87 -4.69
N CYS A 266 0.66 7.41 -3.50
CA CYS A 266 0.98 6.02 -3.17
C CYS A 266 2.21 5.47 -3.92
N GLU A 267 3.03 6.32 -4.54
CA GLU A 267 4.27 5.93 -5.23
C GLU A 267 5.35 5.58 -4.21
N THR A 268 6.05 4.48 -4.43
CA THR A 268 7.24 4.09 -3.68
C THR A 268 8.49 4.77 -4.25
N ASN A 269 9.66 4.42 -3.72
CA ASN A 269 10.94 4.84 -4.30
C ASN A 269 11.31 4.12 -5.61
N VAL A 270 10.50 3.17 -6.06
CA VAL A 270 10.70 2.41 -7.31
C VAL A 270 9.61 2.76 -8.29
N ASP A 271 9.98 3.28 -9.45
CA ASP A 271 9.05 3.65 -10.52
C ASP A 271 8.16 2.47 -10.94
N GLY A 272 6.85 2.69 -11.03
CA GLY A 272 5.87 1.68 -11.37
C GLY A 272 5.51 0.72 -10.23
N ILE A 273 6.01 0.95 -8.99
CA ILE A 273 5.59 0.21 -7.79
C ILE A 273 4.89 1.17 -6.82
N TYR A 274 3.66 0.84 -6.46
CA TYR A 274 2.80 1.59 -5.55
C TYR A 274 2.52 0.79 -4.28
N ALA A 275 2.24 1.47 -3.16
CA ALA A 275 1.86 0.81 -1.91
C ALA A 275 0.57 1.40 -1.34
N VAL A 276 -0.37 0.54 -0.93
CA VAL A 276 -1.71 0.92 -0.47
C VAL A 276 -2.11 0.20 0.81
N GLY A 277 -3.06 0.79 1.53
CA GLY A 277 -3.64 0.20 2.73
C GLY A 277 -2.66 0.16 3.90
N ASP A 278 -2.83 -0.86 4.74
CA ASP A 278 -2.16 -0.94 6.03
C ASP A 278 -0.68 -1.31 5.94
N ALA A 279 -0.21 -1.72 4.77
CA ALA A 279 1.21 -2.01 4.52
C ALA A 279 2.07 -0.74 4.44
N ARG A 280 1.48 0.44 4.14
CA ARG A 280 2.23 1.68 4.00
C ARG A 280 2.26 2.50 5.29
N GLN A 281 3.27 3.36 5.39
CA GLN A 281 3.36 4.37 6.45
C GLN A 281 2.19 5.36 6.32
N LYS A 282 1.33 5.44 7.33
CA LYS A 282 0.17 6.35 7.39
C LYS A 282 -0.34 6.50 8.81
N PHE A 283 -1.08 7.57 9.06
CA PHE A 283 -1.68 7.87 10.36
C PHE A 283 -2.82 6.92 10.69
N LEU A 284 -3.84 6.83 9.81
CA LEU A 284 -5.06 6.06 10.04
C LEU A 284 -5.10 4.81 9.17
N ARG A 285 -5.29 3.63 9.78
CA ARG A 285 -5.45 2.33 9.15
C ARG A 285 -6.88 1.84 9.29
N GLN A 286 -7.71 2.17 8.31
CA GLN A 286 -9.12 1.81 8.23
C GLN A 286 -9.48 1.42 6.79
N VAL A 287 -10.62 0.74 6.61
CA VAL A 287 -11.10 0.34 5.28
C VAL A 287 -11.23 1.55 4.35
N VAL A 288 -11.80 2.66 4.83
CA VAL A 288 -11.98 3.88 4.03
C VAL A 288 -10.66 4.47 3.55
N THR A 289 -9.62 4.50 4.40
CA THR A 289 -8.30 5.01 4.00
C THR A 289 -7.54 4.04 3.10
N ALA A 290 -7.75 2.73 3.27
CA ALA A 290 -7.20 1.72 2.37
C ALA A 290 -7.87 1.80 0.98
N ALA A 291 -9.18 2.00 0.92
CA ALA A 291 -9.93 2.21 -0.32
C ALA A 291 -9.47 3.47 -1.06
N ALA A 292 -9.28 4.59 -0.34
CA ALA A 292 -8.76 5.83 -0.90
C ALA A 292 -7.37 5.63 -1.52
N ASP A 293 -6.44 4.98 -0.79
CA ASP A 293 -5.12 4.64 -1.32
C ASP A 293 -5.21 3.83 -2.61
N GLY A 294 -6.07 2.79 -2.64
CA GLY A 294 -6.26 1.95 -3.83
C GLY A 294 -6.74 2.74 -5.05
N ALA A 295 -7.70 3.63 -4.86
CA ALA A 295 -8.21 4.51 -5.90
C ALA A 295 -7.12 5.46 -6.43
N ILE A 296 -6.36 6.09 -5.52
CA ILE A 296 -5.25 7.00 -5.85
C ILE A 296 -4.16 6.25 -6.63
N ALA A 297 -3.71 5.10 -6.10
CA ALA A 297 -2.65 4.31 -6.72
C ALA A 297 -3.02 3.83 -8.13
N ALA A 298 -4.26 3.34 -8.32
CA ALA A 298 -4.69 2.89 -9.65
C ALA A 298 -4.79 4.03 -10.65
N THR A 299 -5.24 5.22 -10.23
CA THR A 299 -5.28 6.42 -11.08
C THR A 299 -3.86 6.90 -11.43
N ALA A 300 -2.94 6.87 -10.46
CA ALA A 300 -1.53 7.21 -10.69
C ALA A 300 -0.85 6.17 -11.61
N ALA A 301 -1.17 4.88 -11.44
CA ALA A 301 -0.71 3.79 -12.30
C ALA A 301 -1.20 3.95 -13.75
N GLU A 302 -2.47 4.30 -13.96
CA GLU A 302 -3.01 4.60 -15.29
C GLU A 302 -2.22 5.72 -15.98
N LYS A 303 -2.00 6.82 -15.27
CA LYS A 303 -1.20 7.94 -15.78
C LYS A 303 0.22 7.50 -16.12
N PHE A 304 0.86 6.72 -15.24
CA PHE A 304 2.20 6.16 -15.46
C PHE A 304 2.26 5.34 -16.76
N ILE A 305 1.30 4.43 -16.96
CA ILE A 305 1.24 3.56 -18.15
C ILE A 305 1.09 4.41 -19.41
N HIS A 306 0.16 5.36 -19.42
CA HIS A 306 -0.07 6.23 -20.59
C HIS A 306 1.15 7.11 -20.92
N GLU A 307 1.84 7.64 -19.91
CA GLU A 307 3.07 8.41 -20.11
C GLU A 307 4.19 7.56 -20.71
N GLU A 308 4.38 6.32 -20.20
CA GLU A 308 5.39 5.39 -20.73
C GLU A 308 5.08 4.98 -22.16
N GLU A 309 3.85 4.56 -22.42
CA GLU A 309 3.42 4.16 -23.76
C GLU A 309 3.53 5.33 -24.75
N GLY A 310 3.03 6.50 -24.37
CA GLY A 310 3.11 7.70 -25.20
C GLY A 310 4.55 8.10 -25.53
N PHE A 311 5.46 8.02 -24.55
CA PHE A 311 6.89 8.28 -24.80
C PHE A 311 7.51 7.20 -25.70
N ARG A 312 7.19 5.95 -25.43
CA ARG A 312 7.68 4.82 -26.24
C ARG A 312 7.22 4.94 -27.69
N GLU A 313 5.91 5.11 -27.92
CA GLU A 313 5.32 5.26 -29.25
C GLU A 313 5.84 6.49 -30.00
N THR A 314 6.02 7.61 -29.30
CA THR A 314 6.39 8.88 -29.96
C THR A 314 7.88 9.05 -30.14
N VAL A 315 8.72 8.39 -29.34
CA VAL A 315 10.17 8.55 -29.31
C VAL A 315 10.93 7.25 -29.55
N MET A 316 10.69 6.24 -28.70
CA MET A 316 11.56 5.07 -28.65
C MET A 316 11.37 4.09 -29.82
N ASP A 317 10.11 3.83 -30.21
CA ASP A 317 9.74 2.84 -31.24
C ASP A 317 9.68 3.46 -32.66
N GLN A 318 10.13 4.73 -32.80
CA GLN A 318 10.14 5.40 -34.10
C GLN A 318 11.22 4.83 -35.03
N LYS A 319 10.83 4.58 -36.29
CA LYS A 319 11.75 4.11 -37.34
C LYS A 319 12.68 5.20 -37.86
N ILE A 320 12.28 6.46 -37.72
CA ILE A 320 13.08 7.63 -38.08
C ILE A 320 13.65 8.27 -36.82
N PRO A 321 14.79 8.97 -36.89
CA PRO A 321 15.34 9.64 -35.73
C PRO A 321 14.39 10.73 -35.18
N VAL A 322 14.43 10.93 -33.86
CA VAL A 322 13.54 11.84 -33.15
C VAL A 322 14.34 12.92 -32.42
N VAL A 323 13.97 14.14 -32.61
CA VAL A 323 14.46 15.31 -31.85
C VAL A 323 13.46 15.54 -30.72
N VAL A 324 13.88 15.41 -29.46
CA VAL A 324 13.04 15.62 -28.28
C VAL A 324 13.45 16.90 -27.61
N SER A 325 12.57 17.91 -27.59
CA SER A 325 12.79 19.17 -26.88
C SER A 325 12.06 19.19 -25.55
N PHE A 326 12.81 19.34 -24.47
CA PHE A 326 12.28 19.53 -23.11
C PHE A 326 12.14 21.02 -22.82
N TRP A 327 10.92 21.45 -22.56
CA TRP A 327 10.57 22.86 -22.43
C TRP A 327 9.58 23.10 -21.26
N ASN A 328 9.36 24.37 -20.92
CA ASN A 328 8.40 24.76 -19.90
C ASN A 328 7.72 26.05 -20.25
N PRO A 329 6.39 26.16 -20.17
CA PRO A 329 5.65 27.38 -20.53
C PRO A 329 6.00 28.58 -19.63
N THR A 330 6.57 28.38 -18.44
CA THR A 330 7.00 29.46 -17.54
C THR A 330 8.38 30.03 -17.88
N LYS A 331 9.12 29.42 -18.84
CA LYS A 331 10.44 29.91 -19.33
C LYS A 331 10.33 30.28 -20.81
N PRO A 332 10.09 31.58 -21.16
CA PRO A 332 9.90 32.04 -22.53
C PRO A 332 11.02 31.62 -23.49
N SER A 333 12.29 31.63 -23.04
CA SER A 333 13.44 31.22 -23.85
C SER A 333 13.33 29.80 -24.41
N THR A 334 12.62 28.90 -23.70
CA THR A 334 12.38 27.53 -24.16
C THR A 334 11.32 27.47 -25.26
N MET A 335 10.35 28.37 -25.23
CA MET A 335 9.33 28.51 -26.28
C MET A 335 9.94 29.05 -27.58
N ASP A 336 10.79 30.08 -27.46
CA ASP A 336 11.52 30.66 -28.61
C ASP A 336 12.43 29.61 -29.28
N LEU A 337 13.11 28.79 -28.47
CA LEU A 337 13.90 27.68 -28.97
C LEU A 337 13.04 26.65 -29.72
N ASN A 338 11.86 26.30 -29.20
CA ASN A 338 10.95 25.42 -29.91
C ASN A 338 10.53 25.94 -31.27
N THR A 339 10.30 27.24 -31.41
CA THR A 339 10.00 27.90 -32.70
C THR A 339 11.17 27.79 -33.68
N ARG A 340 12.41 28.02 -33.21
CA ARG A 340 13.61 27.86 -34.04
C ARG A 340 13.85 26.41 -34.44
N LEU A 341 13.61 25.47 -33.52
CA LEU A 341 13.69 24.02 -33.81
C LEU A 341 12.68 23.61 -34.89
N GLU A 342 11.44 24.11 -34.83
CA GLU A 342 10.45 23.84 -35.88
C GLU A 342 10.96 24.32 -37.25
N ALA A 343 11.54 25.51 -37.30
CA ALA A 343 12.13 26.02 -38.54
C ALA A 343 13.31 25.15 -39.03
N MET A 344 14.21 24.72 -38.13
CA MET A 344 15.32 23.85 -38.45
C MET A 344 14.86 22.47 -38.98
N MET A 345 13.70 21.98 -38.53
CA MET A 345 13.17 20.67 -38.92
C MET A 345 12.45 20.67 -40.29
N VAL A 346 12.08 21.82 -40.82
CA VAL A 346 11.36 21.94 -42.13
C VAL A 346 12.03 21.17 -43.26
N PRO A 347 13.37 21.30 -43.49
CA PRO A 347 14.05 20.57 -44.56
C PRO A 347 14.06 19.04 -44.40
N TYR A 348 13.81 18.54 -43.20
CA TYR A 348 13.90 17.13 -42.85
C TYR A 348 12.54 16.46 -42.64
N LYS A 349 11.46 17.10 -43.12
CA LYS A 349 10.09 16.55 -43.01
C LYS A 349 10.02 15.13 -43.61
N GLY A 350 9.53 14.19 -42.81
CA GLY A 350 9.45 12.78 -43.19
C GLY A 350 10.72 11.97 -42.95
N LYS A 351 11.88 12.59 -42.71
CA LYS A 351 13.16 11.95 -42.35
C LYS A 351 13.43 12.00 -40.84
N LEU A 352 12.95 13.05 -40.18
CA LEU A 352 13.07 13.25 -38.73
C LEU A 352 11.73 13.66 -38.14
N LYS A 353 11.54 13.37 -36.85
CA LYS A 353 10.36 13.75 -36.08
C LYS A 353 10.77 14.68 -34.93
N LEU A 354 10.00 15.76 -34.72
CA LEU A 354 10.15 16.64 -33.55
C LEU A 354 9.08 16.27 -32.50
N VAL A 355 9.48 16.01 -31.27
CA VAL A 355 8.63 15.82 -30.11
C VAL A 355 8.95 16.86 -29.06
N LYS A 356 7.93 17.52 -28.50
CA LYS A 356 8.08 18.54 -27.48
C LYS A 356 7.48 18.03 -26.17
N ILE A 357 8.29 17.94 -25.11
CA ILE A 357 7.89 17.48 -23.79
C ILE A 357 7.85 18.66 -22.83
N ASP A 358 6.66 18.98 -22.36
CA ASP A 358 6.46 19.96 -21.29
C ASP A 358 6.91 19.34 -19.96
N THR A 359 8.00 19.85 -19.39
CA THR A 359 8.60 19.33 -18.16
C THR A 359 7.75 19.55 -16.92
N TYR A 360 6.83 20.53 -16.94
CA TYR A 360 5.89 20.78 -15.86
C TYR A 360 4.81 19.68 -15.79
N ARG A 361 4.36 19.20 -16.93
CA ARG A 361 3.34 18.15 -17.02
C ARG A 361 3.92 16.73 -17.00
N ASN A 362 5.15 16.56 -17.51
CA ASN A 362 5.81 15.26 -17.67
C ASN A 362 7.06 15.15 -16.78
N ILE A 363 6.89 15.41 -15.47
CA ILE A 363 7.98 15.41 -14.48
C ILE A 363 8.72 14.08 -14.48
N ARG A 364 7.98 12.96 -14.53
CA ARG A 364 8.51 11.63 -14.50
C ARG A 364 9.36 11.30 -15.73
N ILE A 365 8.85 11.57 -16.95
CA ILE A 365 9.61 11.39 -18.19
C ILE A 365 10.87 12.26 -18.19
N SER A 366 10.77 13.49 -17.69
CA SER A 366 11.92 14.39 -17.55
C SER A 366 12.98 13.79 -16.61
N ARG A 367 12.57 13.18 -15.49
CA ARG A 367 13.46 12.48 -14.56
C ARG A 367 14.07 11.24 -15.22
N LYS A 368 13.27 10.41 -15.89
CA LYS A 368 13.74 9.22 -16.65
C LYS A 368 14.79 9.59 -17.69
N CYS A 369 14.63 10.74 -18.37
CA CYS A 369 15.59 11.27 -19.33
C CYS A 369 16.74 12.05 -18.67
N GLU A 370 16.86 12.05 -17.36
CA GLU A 370 17.89 12.78 -16.58
C GLU A 370 17.94 14.27 -16.91
N ILE A 371 16.79 14.90 -17.18
CA ILE A 371 16.71 16.35 -17.44
C ILE A 371 16.81 17.09 -16.10
N LYS A 372 17.96 17.71 -15.87
CA LYS A 372 18.24 18.48 -14.64
C LYS A 372 17.83 19.93 -14.78
N ASP A 373 17.98 20.48 -15.98
CA ASP A 373 17.64 21.88 -16.30
C ASP A 373 17.12 21.98 -17.73
N ILE A 374 16.47 23.10 -18.06
CA ILE A 374 15.88 23.38 -19.38
C ILE A 374 16.35 24.76 -19.90
N PRO A 375 16.48 24.92 -21.23
CA PRO A 375 16.15 23.95 -22.28
C PRO A 375 17.07 22.74 -22.34
N ALA A 376 16.55 21.59 -22.75
CA ALA A 376 17.37 20.41 -23.07
C ALA A 376 16.81 19.74 -24.33
N ILE A 377 17.70 19.25 -25.18
CA ILE A 377 17.36 18.55 -26.41
C ILE A 377 18.07 17.21 -26.43
N LEU A 378 17.29 16.14 -26.63
CA LEU A 378 17.81 14.79 -26.83
C LEU A 378 17.53 14.36 -28.29
N LEU A 379 18.53 13.84 -28.94
CA LEU A 379 18.40 13.23 -30.27
C LEU A 379 18.38 11.72 -30.13
N TYR A 380 17.32 11.08 -30.60
CA TYR A 380 17.15 9.63 -30.58
C TYR A 380 17.31 9.05 -31.99
N LYS A 381 18.01 7.90 -32.08
CA LYS A 381 18.05 7.05 -33.25
C LYS A 381 17.88 5.60 -32.81
N GLU A 382 16.92 4.88 -33.38
CA GLU A 382 16.62 3.48 -33.01
C GLU A 382 16.43 3.27 -31.48
N GLY A 383 15.67 4.18 -30.85
CA GLY A 383 15.36 4.14 -29.42
C GLY A 383 16.52 4.48 -28.47
N LYS A 384 17.69 4.89 -28.99
CA LYS A 384 18.87 5.25 -28.20
C LYS A 384 19.22 6.71 -28.35
N ILE A 385 19.74 7.31 -27.27
CA ILE A 385 20.22 8.70 -27.31
C ILE A 385 21.49 8.77 -28.15
N ALA A 386 21.41 9.43 -29.29
CA ALA A 386 22.53 9.68 -30.20
C ALA A 386 23.31 10.96 -29.87
N ALA A 387 22.62 11.96 -29.28
CA ALA A 387 23.24 13.20 -28.81
C ALA A 387 22.36 13.87 -27.76
N ARG A 388 23.00 14.71 -26.91
CA ARG A 388 22.37 15.50 -25.85
C ARG A 388 22.90 16.92 -25.88
N PHE A 389 22.02 17.90 -25.71
CA PHE A 389 22.31 19.33 -25.59
C PHE A 389 21.56 19.88 -24.38
N ASP A 390 22.26 20.44 -23.42
CA ASP A 390 21.69 20.96 -22.19
C ASP A 390 21.96 22.46 -22.02
N VAL A 391 21.04 23.19 -21.46
CA VAL A 391 21.03 24.58 -20.99
C VAL A 391 21.54 25.61 -21.98
N THR A 392 22.80 25.61 -22.34
CA THR A 392 23.41 26.47 -23.34
C THR A 392 23.53 25.69 -24.64
N ILE A 393 22.52 25.82 -25.49
CA ILE A 393 22.41 25.05 -26.74
C ILE A 393 23.21 25.75 -27.83
N ASP A 394 24.29 25.15 -28.28
CA ASP A 394 24.96 25.51 -29.50
C ASP A 394 24.10 25.11 -30.71
N GLU A 395 23.37 26.08 -31.28
CA GLU A 395 22.46 25.85 -32.39
C GLU A 395 23.19 25.43 -33.67
N VAL A 396 24.44 25.77 -33.84
CA VAL A 396 25.26 25.36 -35.02
C VAL A 396 25.59 23.88 -34.88
N ALA A 397 26.07 23.47 -33.70
CA ALA A 397 26.37 22.08 -33.41
C ALA A 397 25.09 21.20 -33.44
N LEU A 398 23.99 21.73 -32.93
CA LEU A 398 22.68 21.05 -32.97
C LEU A 398 22.20 20.85 -34.42
N ALA A 399 22.26 21.93 -35.27
CA ALA A 399 21.86 21.84 -36.68
C ALA A 399 22.72 20.84 -37.48
N ALA A 400 24.04 20.85 -37.23
CA ALA A 400 24.96 19.88 -37.83
C ALA A 400 24.59 18.43 -37.45
N LYS A 401 24.28 18.20 -36.17
CA LYS A 401 23.89 16.83 -35.67
C LYS A 401 22.53 16.39 -36.17
N ILE A 402 21.57 17.32 -36.30
CA ILE A 402 20.27 17.05 -36.93
C ILE A 402 20.46 16.64 -38.40
N ALA A 403 21.32 17.37 -39.16
CA ALA A 403 21.62 17.04 -40.55
C ALA A 403 22.27 15.64 -40.71
N GLU A 404 23.24 15.33 -39.82
CA GLU A 404 23.88 14.01 -39.78
C GLU A 404 22.87 12.86 -39.56
N LEU A 405 21.92 13.05 -38.66
CA LEU A 405 20.92 12.02 -38.33
C LEU A 405 19.88 11.84 -39.48
N ALA A 406 19.69 12.81 -40.32
CA ALA A 406 18.75 12.77 -41.44
C ALA A 406 19.29 12.06 -42.70
N LEU A 407 20.58 11.71 -42.69
CA LEU A 407 21.24 10.92 -43.72
C LEU A 407 20.96 9.44 -43.52
#